data_8fc0dbc5dd3d8754fbb90ebfb10ac397
#
_entry.id   8fc0dbc5dd3d8754fbb90ebfb10ac397
#
_cell.length_a   1.000
_cell.length_b   1.000
_cell.length_c   1.000
_cell.angle_alpha   90.00
_cell.angle_beta   90.00
_cell.angle_gamma   90.00
#
_symmetry.space_group_name_H-M   'P 1'
#
loop_
_entity.id
_entity.type
_entity.pdbx_description
1 polymer ?
#
loop_
_entity_poly.entity_id
_entity_poly.type
_entity_poly.pdbx_seq_one_letter_code
_entity_poly.pdbx_strand_id
1 'polypeptide(L)'
;KVKALFYPCVMTIETALKNHVLEVVVSQAHSDSFVDVYNMLLNTYKTEMAAIQQEKSYEKKKRAREKAKKEIKRRLELRNRIYKVQTDAFANGNRIADHFLNNDRNIPIWGIFELLSLGEFGHFVSCLNGSCRRMIAEKIGIEQKGDTQAMLPQRVIYAVKDLRNAIAHNDVVFDTRFRTSGIDKQVST
;
A
#
# COMPACT_ATOMS: atom_id res chain seq x y z
N LYS A 1 7.19 -24.87 -17.94
CA LYS A 1 5.79 -24.82 -18.47
C LYS A 1 4.81 -24.22 -17.45
N VAL A 2 4.79 -24.63 -16.18
CA VAL A 2 3.85 -24.13 -15.16
C VAL A 2 3.97 -22.62 -14.96
N LYS A 3 5.19 -22.07 -14.87
CA LYS A 3 5.43 -20.62 -14.67
C LYS A 3 4.90 -19.76 -15.80
N ALA A 4 4.99 -20.22 -17.05
CA ALA A 4 4.45 -19.50 -18.20
C ALA A 4 2.91 -19.35 -18.14
N LEU A 5 2.22 -20.26 -17.45
CA LEU A 5 0.78 -20.16 -17.22
C LEU A 5 0.44 -19.17 -16.09
N PHE A 6 1.26 -19.13 -15.03
CA PHE A 6 1.01 -18.24 -13.89
C PHE A 6 1.39 -16.79 -14.16
N TYR A 7 2.39 -16.52 -15.00
CA TYR A 7 2.89 -15.17 -15.23
C TYR A 7 1.79 -14.19 -15.70
N PRO A 8 1.00 -14.50 -16.74
CA PRO A 8 -0.09 -13.60 -17.16
C PRO A 8 -1.13 -13.38 -16.05
N CYS A 9 -1.49 -14.44 -15.31
CA CYS A 9 -2.45 -14.35 -14.23
C CYS A 9 -1.97 -13.39 -13.11
N VAL A 10 -0.71 -13.52 -12.72
CA VAL A 10 -0.14 -12.66 -11.67
C VAL A 10 -0.04 -11.21 -12.13
N MET A 11 0.33 -10.96 -13.39
CA MET A 11 0.34 -9.60 -13.96
C MET A 11 -1.06 -8.98 -14.01
N THR A 12 -2.07 -9.79 -14.36
CA THR A 12 -3.47 -9.35 -14.34
C THR A 12 -3.93 -9.01 -12.92
N ILE A 13 -3.59 -9.84 -11.93
CA ILE A 13 -3.90 -9.59 -10.52
C ILE A 13 -3.20 -8.32 -10.02
N GLU A 14 -1.92 -8.13 -10.35
CA GLU A 14 -1.18 -6.91 -9.99
C GLU A 14 -1.88 -5.67 -10.53
N THR A 15 -2.22 -5.66 -11.81
CA THR A 15 -2.90 -4.53 -12.46
C THR A 15 -4.28 -4.30 -11.84
N ALA A 16 -5.07 -5.34 -11.61
CA ALA A 16 -6.38 -5.23 -10.98
C ALA A 16 -6.29 -4.65 -9.57
N LEU A 17 -5.33 -5.12 -8.75
CA LEU A 17 -5.11 -4.60 -7.40
C LEU A 17 -4.75 -3.11 -7.42
N LYS A 18 -3.83 -2.69 -8.30
CA LYS A 18 -3.45 -1.27 -8.45
C LYS A 18 -4.67 -0.42 -8.85
N ASN A 19 -5.47 -0.88 -9.80
CA ASN A 19 -6.67 -0.17 -10.27
C ASN A 19 -7.75 -0.06 -9.18
N HIS A 20 -8.03 -1.11 -8.44
CA HIS A 20 -9.01 -1.06 -7.34
C HIS A 20 -8.58 -0.12 -6.22
N VAL A 21 -7.29 -0.14 -5.85
CA VAL A 21 -6.75 0.81 -4.86
C VAL A 21 -6.80 2.23 -5.39
N LEU A 22 -6.43 2.45 -6.66
CA LEU A 22 -6.47 3.78 -7.30
C LEU A 22 -7.87 4.37 -7.25
N GLU A 23 -8.87 3.60 -7.63
CA GLU A 23 -10.27 4.03 -7.64
C GLU A 23 -10.73 4.48 -6.24
N VAL A 24 -10.43 3.69 -5.20
CA VAL A 24 -10.76 4.05 -3.82
C VAL A 24 -10.02 5.31 -3.38
N VAL A 25 -8.72 5.39 -3.66
CA VAL A 25 -7.88 6.51 -3.24
C VAL A 25 -8.33 7.81 -3.89
N VAL A 26 -8.54 7.83 -5.20
CA VAL A 26 -8.97 9.03 -5.94
C VAL A 26 -10.39 9.44 -5.52
N SER A 27 -11.30 8.48 -5.36
CA SER A 27 -12.66 8.74 -4.88
C SER A 27 -12.68 9.36 -3.48
N GLN A 28 -11.85 8.87 -2.56
CA GLN A 28 -11.82 9.35 -1.18
C GLN A 28 -11.05 10.67 -1.01
N ALA A 29 -10.04 10.92 -1.83
CA ALA A 29 -9.29 12.17 -1.83
C ALA A 29 -9.95 13.28 -2.68
N HIS A 30 -10.90 12.92 -3.56
CA HIS A 30 -11.44 13.79 -4.60
C HIS A 30 -10.35 14.49 -5.43
N SER A 31 -9.19 13.84 -5.56
CA SER A 31 -7.99 14.37 -6.23
C SER A 31 -7.08 13.22 -6.66
N ASP A 32 -6.39 13.40 -7.79
CA ASP A 32 -5.32 12.53 -8.25
C ASP A 32 -3.92 13.01 -7.83
N SER A 33 -3.85 14.10 -7.07
CA SER A 33 -2.62 14.64 -6.52
C SER A 33 -2.11 13.78 -5.35
N PHE A 34 -0.85 13.36 -5.42
CA PHE A 34 -0.22 12.67 -4.30
C PHE A 34 -0.21 13.50 -3.00
N VAL A 35 -0.07 14.81 -3.10
CA VAL A 35 -0.04 15.71 -1.94
C VAL A 35 -1.40 15.66 -1.20
N ASP A 36 -2.50 15.70 -1.95
CA ASP A 36 -3.85 15.64 -1.36
C ASP A 36 -4.11 14.26 -0.75
N VAL A 37 -3.82 13.19 -1.47
CA VAL A 37 -3.88 11.82 -0.97
C VAL A 37 -3.06 11.67 0.32
N TYR A 38 -1.84 12.17 0.34
CA TYR A 38 -0.94 12.13 1.49
C TYR A 38 -1.53 12.84 2.71
N ASN A 39 -2.13 14.00 2.51
CA ASN A 39 -2.68 14.81 3.60
C ASN A 39 -4.03 14.29 4.11
N MET A 40 -4.87 13.78 3.21
CA MET A 40 -6.23 13.36 3.53
C MET A 40 -6.34 11.91 3.97
N LEU A 41 -5.60 11.01 3.34
CA LEU A 41 -5.78 9.57 3.52
C LEU A 41 -4.68 8.87 4.31
N LEU A 42 -3.45 9.40 4.31
CA LEU A 42 -2.33 8.85 5.06
C LEU A 42 -2.22 9.49 6.46
N ASN A 43 -3.28 9.39 7.24
CA ASN A 43 -3.44 10.15 8.48
C ASN A 43 -3.75 9.27 9.71
N THR A 44 -3.35 8.00 9.69
CA THR A 44 -3.57 7.03 10.78
C THR A 44 -3.11 7.54 12.16
N TYR A 45 -2.02 8.31 12.20
CA TYR A 45 -1.51 8.93 13.42
C TYR A 45 -2.51 9.87 14.11
N LYS A 46 -3.48 10.46 13.37
CA LYS A 46 -4.48 11.38 13.96
C LYS A 46 -5.39 10.65 14.95
N THR A 47 -5.72 9.39 14.72
CA THR A 47 -6.49 8.57 15.66
C THR A 47 -5.75 8.40 16.98
N GLU A 48 -4.45 8.10 16.93
CA GLU A 48 -3.63 7.97 18.14
C GLU A 48 -3.44 9.32 18.85
N MET A 49 -3.32 10.41 18.10
CA MET A 49 -3.24 11.77 18.68
C MET A 49 -4.53 12.15 19.39
N ALA A 50 -5.70 11.84 18.83
CA ALA A 50 -7.00 12.07 19.47
C ALA A 50 -7.13 11.25 20.76
N ALA A 51 -6.70 9.99 20.75
CA ALA A 51 -6.68 9.12 21.92
C ALA A 51 -5.82 9.70 23.07
N ILE A 52 -4.68 10.35 22.74
CA ILE A 52 -3.81 11.00 23.75
C ILE A 52 -4.54 12.12 24.50
N GLN A 53 -5.40 12.89 23.82
CA GLN A 53 -6.12 14.01 24.43
C GLN A 53 -7.18 13.53 25.43
N GLN A 54 -7.81 12.37 25.17
CA GLN A 54 -8.91 11.84 25.99
C GLN A 54 -8.43 10.93 27.13
N GLU A 55 -7.23 10.38 27.04
CA GLU A 55 -6.72 9.40 28.02
C GLU A 55 -6.20 10.09 29.27
N LYS A 56 -6.56 9.54 30.44
CA LYS A 56 -6.13 10.03 31.76
C LYS A 56 -4.88 9.33 32.28
N SER A 57 -4.66 8.07 31.91
CA SER A 57 -3.53 7.27 32.37
C SER A 57 -2.24 7.68 31.68
N TYR A 58 -1.20 7.97 32.47
CA TYR A 58 0.13 8.33 31.98
C TYR A 58 0.74 7.23 31.06
N GLU A 59 0.65 5.98 31.49
CA GLU A 59 1.20 4.86 30.73
C GLU A 59 0.51 4.66 29.37
N LYS A 60 -0.81 4.80 29.35
CA LYS A 60 -1.57 4.74 28.09
C LYS A 60 -1.26 5.90 27.18
N LYS A 61 -1.13 7.12 27.72
CA LYS A 61 -0.68 8.30 26.95
C LYS A 61 0.70 8.09 26.36
N LYS A 62 1.64 7.52 27.11
CA LYS A 62 2.99 7.22 26.63
C LYS A 62 2.95 6.25 25.44
N ARG A 63 2.20 5.15 25.59
CA ARG A 63 2.02 4.15 24.50
C ARG A 63 1.39 4.75 23.26
N ALA A 64 0.36 5.59 23.41
CA ALA A 64 -0.29 6.27 22.28
C ALA A 64 0.66 7.25 21.58
N ARG A 65 1.49 7.99 22.32
CA ARG A 65 2.54 8.85 21.74
C ARG A 65 3.57 8.07 20.95
N GLU A 66 4.02 6.93 21.45
CA GLU A 66 4.96 6.04 20.74
C GLU A 66 4.35 5.49 19.46
N LYS A 67 3.08 5.09 19.48
CA LYS A 67 2.35 4.65 18.29
C LYS A 67 2.23 5.79 17.27
N ALA A 68 1.76 6.97 17.70
CA ALA A 68 1.65 8.13 16.82
C ALA A 68 2.99 8.47 16.17
N LYS A 69 4.09 8.46 16.95
CA LYS A 69 5.44 8.69 16.43
C LYS A 69 5.86 7.65 15.37
N LYS A 70 5.53 6.37 15.59
CA LYS A 70 5.79 5.30 14.60
C LYS A 70 5.00 5.52 13.31
N GLU A 71 3.72 5.87 13.41
CA GLU A 71 2.88 6.14 12.24
C GLU A 71 3.35 7.39 11.46
N ILE A 72 3.73 8.46 12.16
CA ILE A 72 4.31 9.65 11.53
C ILE A 72 5.62 9.30 10.80
N LYS A 73 6.51 8.55 11.45
CA LYS A 73 7.76 8.10 10.84
C LYS A 73 7.50 7.30 9.58
N ARG A 74 6.61 6.30 9.64
CA ARG A 74 6.23 5.45 8.53
C ARG A 74 5.65 6.25 7.35
N ARG A 75 4.81 7.24 7.64
CA ARG A 75 4.26 8.16 6.65
C ARG A 75 5.35 8.99 5.96
N LEU A 76 6.34 9.49 6.73
CA LEU A 76 7.47 10.26 6.20
C LEU A 76 8.39 9.38 5.34
N GLU A 77 8.68 8.16 5.78
CA GLU A 77 9.48 7.18 5.03
C GLU A 77 8.81 6.85 3.68
N LEU A 78 7.50 6.63 3.67
CA LEU A 78 6.74 6.43 2.44
C LEU A 78 6.86 7.62 1.49
N ARG A 79 6.68 8.85 1.99
CA ARG A 79 6.82 10.06 1.18
C ARG A 79 8.19 10.15 0.54
N ASN A 80 9.23 9.98 1.34
CA ASN A 80 10.61 10.04 0.85
C ASN A 80 10.87 8.94 -0.19
N ARG A 81 10.32 7.75 0.02
CA ARG A 81 10.44 6.64 -0.93
C ARG A 81 9.76 6.96 -2.27
N ILE A 82 8.55 7.53 -2.24
CA ILE A 82 7.82 7.92 -3.45
C ILE A 82 8.59 8.98 -4.24
N TYR A 83 9.13 10.01 -3.58
CA TYR A 83 9.96 11.01 -4.27
C TYR A 83 11.24 10.40 -4.84
N LYS A 84 11.88 9.48 -4.12
CA LYS A 84 13.04 8.77 -4.63
C LYS A 84 12.70 7.96 -5.88
N VAL A 85 11.59 7.22 -5.88
CA VAL A 85 11.14 6.45 -7.05
C VAL A 85 10.90 7.35 -8.26
N GLN A 86 10.28 8.53 -8.07
CA GLN A 86 10.08 9.50 -9.14
C GLN A 86 11.42 10.02 -9.67
N THR A 87 12.36 10.36 -8.79
CA THR A 87 13.70 10.82 -9.17
C THR A 87 14.47 9.75 -9.95
N ASP A 88 14.45 8.51 -9.45
CA ASP A 88 15.12 7.38 -10.10
C ASP A 88 14.47 7.07 -11.47
N ALA A 89 13.15 7.15 -11.58
CA ALA A 89 12.43 6.95 -12.84
C ALA A 89 12.77 8.03 -13.87
N PHE A 90 12.82 9.30 -13.45
CA PHE A 90 13.22 10.41 -14.32
C PHE A 90 14.67 10.27 -14.79
N ALA A 91 15.59 9.97 -13.87
CA ALA A 91 17.00 9.76 -14.21
C ALA A 91 17.22 8.61 -15.21
N ASN A 92 16.33 7.61 -15.22
CA ASN A 92 16.39 6.46 -16.13
C ASN A 92 15.54 6.64 -17.41
N GLY A 93 15.03 7.84 -17.70
CA GLY A 93 14.25 8.12 -18.91
C GLY A 93 12.90 7.40 -18.97
N ASN A 94 12.23 7.22 -17.83
CA ASN A 94 10.91 6.63 -17.80
C ASN A 94 9.88 7.58 -18.41
N ARG A 95 9.09 7.09 -19.37
CA ARG A 95 8.14 7.90 -20.16
C ARG A 95 7.13 8.67 -19.31
N ILE A 96 6.63 8.08 -18.21
CA ILE A 96 5.67 8.73 -17.31
C ILE A 96 6.38 9.88 -16.58
N ALA A 97 7.55 9.62 -15.99
CA ALA A 97 8.30 10.63 -15.27
C ALA A 97 8.71 11.77 -16.21
N ASP A 98 9.24 11.47 -17.39
CA ASP A 98 9.63 12.46 -18.41
C ASP A 98 8.45 13.32 -18.86
N HIS A 99 7.28 12.70 -19.12
CA HIS A 99 6.10 13.43 -19.58
C HIS A 99 5.64 14.50 -18.58
N PHE A 100 5.64 14.18 -17.30
CA PHE A 100 5.18 15.13 -16.27
C PHE A 100 6.28 16.10 -15.85
N LEU A 101 7.48 15.60 -15.51
CA LEU A 101 8.52 16.42 -14.89
C LEU A 101 9.19 17.39 -15.88
N ASN A 102 9.35 17.03 -17.15
CA ASN A 102 9.84 17.96 -18.18
C ASN A 102 8.86 19.11 -18.47
N ASN A 103 7.59 18.96 -18.09
CA ASN A 103 6.57 20.00 -18.21
C ASN A 103 6.27 20.71 -16.88
N ASP A 104 7.15 20.59 -15.90
CA ASP A 104 7.01 21.15 -14.54
C ASP A 104 5.67 20.78 -13.85
N ARG A 105 5.24 19.55 -14.08
CA ARG A 105 3.99 18.99 -13.54
C ARG A 105 4.26 17.84 -12.59
N ASN A 106 3.50 17.78 -11.50
CA ASN A 106 3.56 16.65 -10.59
C ASN A 106 3.04 15.37 -11.25
N ILE A 107 3.68 14.24 -10.98
CA ILE A 107 3.19 12.93 -11.42
C ILE A 107 1.91 12.60 -10.61
N PRO A 108 0.77 12.37 -11.27
CA PRO A 108 -0.47 12.00 -10.59
C PRO A 108 -0.37 10.63 -9.92
N ILE A 109 -1.26 10.35 -8.97
CA ILE A 109 -1.20 9.13 -8.16
C ILE A 109 -1.22 7.85 -9.01
N TRP A 110 -1.94 7.83 -10.14
CA TRP A 110 -1.95 6.70 -11.05
C TRP A 110 -0.56 6.45 -11.67
N GLY A 111 0.13 7.53 -12.08
CA GLY A 111 1.49 7.46 -12.60
C GLY A 111 2.49 6.99 -11.54
N ILE A 112 2.34 7.46 -10.29
CA ILE A 112 3.13 6.97 -9.16
C ILE A 112 2.92 5.47 -8.96
N PHE A 113 1.68 4.95 -9.04
CA PHE A 113 1.39 3.52 -8.87
C PHE A 113 2.06 2.66 -9.96
N GLU A 114 2.19 3.18 -11.19
CA GLU A 114 2.94 2.48 -12.24
C GLU A 114 4.44 2.41 -11.94
N LEU A 115 5.00 3.43 -11.30
CA LEU A 115 6.42 3.47 -10.95
C LEU A 115 6.75 2.61 -9.71
N LEU A 116 5.77 2.36 -8.81
CA LEU A 116 6.01 1.60 -7.59
C LEU A 116 6.14 0.10 -7.86
N SER A 117 7.13 -0.52 -7.24
CA SER A 117 7.16 -1.96 -7.07
C SER A 117 5.99 -2.43 -6.19
N LEU A 118 5.58 -3.71 -6.30
CA LEU A 118 4.53 -4.28 -5.45
C LEU A 118 4.84 -4.17 -3.95
N GLY A 119 6.11 -4.20 -3.57
CA GLY A 119 6.50 -4.01 -2.16
C GLY A 119 6.24 -2.59 -1.67
N GLU A 120 6.57 -1.60 -2.47
CA GLU A 120 6.32 -0.18 -2.20
C GLU A 120 4.82 0.14 -2.24
N PHE A 121 4.11 -0.45 -3.20
CA PHE A 121 2.67 -0.35 -3.31
C PHE A 121 1.96 -0.95 -2.07
N GLY A 122 2.38 -2.11 -1.60
CA GLY A 122 1.88 -2.70 -0.35
C GLY A 122 2.16 -1.81 0.87
N HIS A 123 3.33 -1.17 0.91
CA HIS A 123 3.65 -0.18 1.95
C HIS A 123 2.73 1.04 1.86
N PHE A 124 2.46 1.57 0.67
CA PHE A 124 1.50 2.65 0.47
C PHE A 124 0.11 2.28 1.04
N VAL A 125 -0.44 1.14 0.65
CA VAL A 125 -1.75 0.66 1.14
C VAL A 125 -1.75 0.53 2.66
N SER A 126 -0.67 0.07 3.25
CA SER A 126 -0.54 -0.05 4.71
C SER A 126 -0.55 1.28 5.45
N CYS A 127 -0.17 2.37 4.80
CA CYS A 127 -0.18 3.72 5.37
C CYS A 127 -1.52 4.44 5.23
N LEU A 128 -2.45 3.93 4.41
CA LEU A 128 -3.80 4.47 4.29
C LEU A 128 -4.56 4.35 5.62
N ASN A 129 -5.50 5.23 5.85
CA ASN A 129 -6.38 5.14 7.02
C ASN A 129 -7.28 3.89 6.96
N GLY A 130 -7.83 3.49 8.11
CA GLY A 130 -8.62 2.27 8.24
C GLY A 130 -9.89 2.26 7.38
N SER A 131 -10.49 3.42 7.11
CA SER A 131 -11.67 3.52 6.24
C SER A 131 -11.31 3.13 4.80
N CYS A 132 -10.26 3.75 4.24
CA CYS A 132 -9.79 3.41 2.89
C CYS A 132 -9.41 1.93 2.76
N ARG A 133 -8.70 1.38 3.76
CA ARG A 133 -8.33 -0.04 3.73
C ARG A 133 -9.55 -0.97 3.75
N ARG A 134 -10.60 -0.64 4.50
CA ARG A 134 -11.86 -1.41 4.48
C ARG A 134 -12.54 -1.35 3.11
N MET A 135 -12.64 -0.17 2.52
CA MET A 135 -13.21 -0.02 1.17
C MET A 135 -12.41 -0.79 0.11
N ILE A 136 -11.08 -0.80 0.23
CA ILE A 136 -10.22 -1.61 -0.64
C ILE A 136 -10.52 -3.10 -0.43
N ALA A 137 -10.63 -3.57 0.82
CA ALA A 137 -10.95 -4.97 1.12
C ALA A 137 -12.29 -5.39 0.49
N GLU A 138 -13.33 -4.57 0.66
CA GLU A 138 -14.64 -4.78 0.04
C GLU A 138 -14.56 -4.85 -1.49
N LYS A 139 -13.82 -3.90 -2.10
CA LYS A 139 -13.66 -3.83 -3.54
C LYS A 139 -12.96 -5.04 -4.16
N ILE A 140 -12.01 -5.62 -3.45
CA ILE A 140 -11.29 -6.84 -3.89
C ILE A 140 -11.94 -8.13 -3.37
N GLY A 141 -13.12 -8.04 -2.77
CA GLY A 141 -13.92 -9.20 -2.35
C GLY A 141 -13.38 -9.92 -1.10
N ILE A 142 -12.63 -9.23 -0.24
CA ILE A 142 -12.10 -9.82 1.00
C ILE A 142 -13.09 -9.63 2.14
N GLU A 143 -13.54 -10.73 2.73
CA GLU A 143 -14.28 -10.67 3.99
C GLU A 143 -13.40 -10.18 5.15
N GLN A 144 -13.94 -9.23 5.93
CA GLN A 144 -13.18 -8.58 7.00
C GLN A 144 -13.43 -9.19 8.38
N LYS A 145 -14.01 -10.40 8.48
CA LYS A 145 -14.22 -11.07 9.75
C LYS A 145 -12.88 -11.24 10.50
N GLY A 146 -12.79 -10.65 11.68
CA GLY A 146 -11.58 -10.70 12.51
C GLY A 146 -10.45 -9.72 12.13
N ASP A 147 -10.51 -9.00 10.99
CA ASP A 147 -9.52 -7.98 10.63
C ASP A 147 -9.90 -6.59 11.13
N THR A 148 -9.86 -6.40 12.44
CA THR A 148 -10.23 -5.12 13.08
C THR A 148 -9.43 -3.91 12.57
N GLN A 149 -8.23 -4.12 12.06
CA GLN A 149 -7.33 -3.08 11.56
C GLN A 149 -7.37 -2.94 10.03
N ALA A 150 -8.16 -3.75 9.34
CA ALA A 150 -8.23 -3.80 7.87
C ALA A 150 -6.84 -3.95 7.20
N MET A 151 -6.04 -4.90 7.68
CA MET A 151 -4.69 -5.14 7.17
C MET A 151 -4.62 -6.24 6.10
N LEU A 152 -5.71 -6.95 5.84
CA LEU A 152 -5.78 -8.01 4.83
C LEU A 152 -5.43 -7.53 3.41
N PRO A 153 -5.88 -6.37 2.92
CA PRO A 153 -5.51 -5.91 1.57
C PRO A 153 -4.00 -5.83 1.37
N GLN A 154 -3.29 -5.26 2.33
CA GLN A 154 -1.82 -5.20 2.31
C GLN A 154 -1.19 -6.60 2.30
N ARG A 155 -1.71 -7.53 3.10
CA ARG A 155 -1.17 -8.91 3.17
C ARG A 155 -1.36 -9.64 1.84
N VAL A 156 -2.50 -9.46 1.18
CA VAL A 156 -2.76 -10.01 -0.16
C VAL A 156 -1.75 -9.44 -1.16
N ILE A 157 -1.50 -8.13 -1.15
CA ILE A 157 -0.51 -7.50 -2.04
C ILE A 157 0.88 -8.11 -1.82
N TYR A 158 1.30 -8.34 -0.57
CA TYR A 158 2.59 -8.97 -0.28
C TYR A 158 2.63 -10.45 -0.72
N ALA A 159 1.52 -11.19 -0.58
CA ALA A 159 1.44 -12.57 -1.10
C ALA A 159 1.60 -12.59 -2.63
N VAL A 160 0.90 -11.71 -3.33
CA VAL A 160 1.03 -11.55 -4.80
C VAL A 160 2.46 -11.14 -5.18
N LYS A 161 3.10 -10.23 -4.43
CA LYS A 161 4.51 -9.86 -4.62
C LYS A 161 5.43 -11.07 -4.50
N ASP A 162 5.27 -11.88 -3.45
CA ASP A 162 6.12 -13.06 -3.23
C ASP A 162 5.91 -14.10 -4.33
N LEU A 163 4.68 -14.34 -4.76
CA LEU A 163 4.37 -15.20 -5.90
C LEU A 163 4.98 -14.66 -7.21
N ARG A 164 4.82 -13.37 -7.48
CA ARG A 164 5.38 -12.72 -8.68
C ARG A 164 6.91 -12.86 -8.71
N ASN A 165 7.56 -12.67 -7.57
CA ASN A 165 9.02 -12.80 -7.47
C ASN A 165 9.47 -14.23 -7.68
N ALA A 166 8.80 -15.25 -7.10
CA ALA A 166 9.10 -16.65 -7.33
C ALA A 166 8.98 -17.04 -8.81
N ILE A 167 7.98 -16.51 -9.51
CA ILE A 167 7.79 -16.72 -10.95
C ILE A 167 8.90 -16.03 -11.75
N ALA A 168 9.23 -14.78 -11.45
CA ALA A 168 10.20 -13.97 -12.19
C ALA A 168 11.64 -14.47 -12.01
N HIS A 169 12.00 -14.88 -10.78
CA HIS A 169 13.37 -15.35 -10.46
C HIS A 169 13.57 -16.86 -10.66
N ASN A 170 12.60 -17.52 -11.28
CA ASN A 170 12.66 -18.95 -11.53
C ASN A 170 12.76 -19.83 -10.27
N ASP A 171 12.30 -19.33 -9.11
CA ASP A 171 12.24 -20.07 -7.87
C ASP A 171 11.13 -21.14 -7.88
N VAL A 172 11.15 -22.07 -6.93
CA VAL A 172 10.14 -23.12 -6.81
C VAL A 172 8.83 -22.53 -6.32
N VAL A 173 7.85 -22.37 -7.22
CA VAL A 173 6.55 -21.74 -6.89
C VAL A 173 5.79 -22.52 -5.80
N PHE A 174 5.88 -23.86 -5.80
CA PHE A 174 5.19 -24.72 -4.84
C PHE A 174 5.80 -24.72 -3.44
N ASP A 175 7.05 -24.24 -3.28
CA ASP A 175 7.73 -24.10 -1.98
C ASP A 175 7.90 -22.63 -1.59
N THR A 176 7.16 -21.74 -2.24
CA THR A 176 7.18 -20.32 -1.90
C THR A 176 6.56 -20.14 -0.50
N ARG A 177 7.40 -19.87 0.50
CA ARG A 177 6.96 -19.54 1.83
C ARG A 177 6.46 -18.11 1.85
N PHE A 178 5.16 -17.96 1.73
CA PHE A 178 4.51 -16.67 1.88
C PHE A 178 4.73 -16.16 3.31
N ARG A 179 5.32 -14.97 3.48
CA ARG A 179 5.53 -14.31 4.78
C ARG A 179 4.21 -13.82 5.42
N THR A 180 3.14 -14.54 5.15
CA THR A 180 1.76 -14.16 5.47
C THR A 180 1.14 -15.06 6.54
N SER A 181 1.93 -15.49 7.54
CA SER A 181 1.48 -16.34 8.66
C SER A 181 0.24 -15.80 9.42
N GLY A 182 -0.26 -14.63 9.06
CA GLY A 182 -1.49 -14.07 9.60
C GLY A 182 -2.72 -14.20 8.68
N ILE A 183 -2.58 -14.65 7.41
CA ILE A 183 -3.73 -14.87 6.53
C ILE A 183 -4.44 -16.17 6.91
N ASP A 184 -3.68 -17.23 7.19
CA ASP A 184 -4.22 -18.55 7.51
C ASP A 184 -5.12 -18.56 8.77
N LYS A 185 -4.83 -17.70 9.75
CA LYS A 185 -5.61 -17.59 11.00
C LYS A 185 -6.92 -16.80 10.83
N GLN A 186 -7.08 -16.04 9.76
CA GLN A 186 -8.24 -15.18 9.51
C GLN A 186 -9.16 -15.73 8.42
N VAL A 187 -8.69 -16.66 7.59
CA VAL A 187 -9.46 -17.29 6.52
C VAL A 187 -10.04 -18.65 6.95
N SER A 188 -9.51 -19.25 8.03
CA SER A 188 -9.94 -20.56 8.54
C SER A 188 -11.06 -20.50 9.61
N THR A 189 -11.75 -19.37 9.74
CA THR A 189 -12.94 -19.20 10.58
C THR A 189 -14.12 -18.79 9.74
#